data_40f4ed5db354660db8b58ccf0c3fa52f
#
_entry.id   40f4ed5db354660db8b58ccf0c3fa52f
#
_cell.length_a   1.000
_cell.length_b   1.000
_cell.length_c   1.000
_cell.angle_alpha   90.00
_cell.angle_beta   90.00
_cell.angle_gamma   90.00
#
_symmetry.space_group_name_H-M   'P 1'
#
loop_
_entity.id
_entity.type
_entity.pdbx_description
1 polymer ?
#
loop_
_entity_poly.entity_id
_entity_poly.type
_entity_poly.pdbx_seq_one_letter_code
_entity_poly.pdbx_strand_id
1 'polypeptide(L)'
;MQTAYAAGGDTAATEYTLYPKPHSIRYDSGQYILRDINVIYDDDIDEATQDRLDEVAALKNLNVTESDAAVSGKTNVYVGVNGSDGKAETAIESKYSPDSAIFDKTDSYFLKSDNGTISVLGKDTDASFYGLTTLYQVLGQIDSLTIRNFTVTDYADVVSRGFIEGYYGNPWSTQDRINLMKWGGYYKLNSYFYAPKDDPKHNSQWRTLYTQDELDTKIKPLADAGNASKTRFVFALHPFMNNAIRFNSEANYQADLKVLQDKFAQTIGVGVRQIAILADDAANVGGNNYTKLLTDMVAWLKEMKKTYPDLKTTLPFVTQEYMGNGMSYFANFPKEVQIVMTGGRVWGEVSQNFTDTFTSNVGRGPYMWINWPCSDNSKSHLIMGGYDTFLHPGVDPSKIQGIVLNPMQQSEPSKVGIFGNATYSWNIWRSKSEADQAWQDSFSFVDHNSAVPTAASNALRELSKHTINQNMDSRVTALQESVDLAPALTAAKAKLADGTITAHDLTDIKAAFVTLQKAAKTYRAKGDAKMLGDIGKDYTGRTPTSRSPRGSTAGMTPPRPRSPTSRVSRPR
;
A
#
# COMPACT_ATOMS: atom_id res chain seq x y z
N MET A 1 51.16 37.77 -17.78
CA MET A 1 49.73 37.74 -17.56
C MET A 1 49.35 36.31 -17.21
N GLN A 2 49.18 36.04 -15.92
CA GLN A 2 48.71 34.75 -15.42
C GLN A 2 47.20 34.83 -15.35
N THR A 3 46.52 34.01 -16.15
CA THR A 3 45.05 33.82 -16.07
C THR A 3 44.77 32.88 -14.91
N ALA A 4 44.20 33.41 -13.84
CA ALA A 4 43.65 32.62 -12.73
C ALA A 4 42.40 31.85 -13.21
N TYR A 5 42.46 30.52 -13.18
CA TYR A 5 41.29 29.67 -13.26
C TYR A 5 40.53 29.83 -11.94
N ALA A 6 39.32 30.35 -12.01
CA ALA A 6 38.40 30.32 -10.90
C ALA A 6 38.02 28.85 -10.64
N ALA A 7 38.31 28.39 -9.43
CA ALA A 7 37.79 27.12 -8.92
C ALA A 7 36.26 27.25 -8.84
N GLY A 8 35.53 26.49 -9.66
CA GLY A 8 34.09 26.34 -9.55
C GLY A 8 33.79 25.72 -8.19
N GLY A 9 33.02 26.45 -7.38
CA GLY A 9 32.51 25.93 -6.11
C GLY A 9 31.72 24.65 -6.35
N ASP A 10 32.09 23.59 -5.65
CA ASP A 10 31.39 22.32 -5.59
C ASP A 10 30.02 22.59 -4.93
N THR A 11 28.99 22.85 -5.74
CA THR A 11 27.63 22.81 -5.23
C THR A 11 27.38 21.38 -4.82
N ALA A 12 27.29 21.12 -3.52
CA ALA A 12 26.98 19.82 -2.97
C ALA A 12 25.79 19.20 -3.74
N ALA A 13 26.06 18.15 -4.51
CA ALA A 13 25.04 17.53 -5.32
C ALA A 13 23.91 17.04 -4.40
N THR A 14 22.66 17.40 -4.74
CA THR A 14 21.46 17.13 -3.94
C THR A 14 21.33 15.63 -3.66
N GLU A 15 20.96 15.26 -2.43
CA GLU A 15 20.61 13.88 -2.07
C GLU A 15 19.33 13.45 -2.79
N TYR A 16 19.22 12.15 -3.10
CA TYR A 16 18.03 11.62 -3.72
C TYR A 16 16.90 11.45 -2.71
N THR A 17 15.69 11.85 -3.07
CA THR A 17 14.48 11.58 -2.31
C THR A 17 13.95 10.20 -2.71
N LEU A 18 14.04 9.23 -1.81
CA LEU A 18 13.65 7.84 -2.03
C LEU A 18 12.54 7.42 -1.07
N TYR A 19 11.54 6.71 -1.59
CA TYR A 19 10.45 6.12 -0.81
C TYR A 19 10.09 4.71 -1.32
N PRO A 20 10.00 3.71 -0.42
CA PRO A 20 10.37 3.78 1.00
C PRO A 20 11.80 4.25 1.23
N LYS A 21 12.04 4.96 2.35
CA LYS A 21 13.40 5.39 2.70
C LYS A 21 14.27 4.17 2.93
N PRO A 22 15.43 4.05 2.27
CA PRO A 22 16.31 2.91 2.49
C PRO A 22 16.93 2.97 3.90
N HIS A 23 17.24 1.79 4.46
CA HIS A 23 17.93 1.69 5.75
C HIS A 23 19.31 2.32 5.72
N SER A 24 20.01 2.23 4.58
CA SER A 24 21.31 2.86 4.39
C SER A 24 21.47 3.34 2.95
N ILE A 25 21.81 4.61 2.80
CA ILE A 25 22.32 5.19 1.56
C ILE A 25 23.58 5.97 1.87
N ARG A 26 24.64 5.72 1.11
CA ARG A 26 25.90 6.46 1.20
C ARG A 26 26.25 7.01 -0.17
N TYR A 27 26.58 8.29 -0.23
CA TYR A 27 27.06 8.95 -1.44
C TYR A 27 28.59 8.90 -1.47
N ASP A 28 29.12 8.34 -2.53
CA ASP A 28 30.55 8.30 -2.78
C ASP A 28 30.98 9.49 -3.65
N SER A 29 32.29 9.75 -3.75
CA SER A 29 32.81 10.81 -4.60
C SER A 29 32.62 10.50 -6.09
N GLY A 30 32.36 11.56 -6.89
CA GLY A 30 32.26 11.45 -8.33
C GLY A 30 30.85 11.21 -8.85
N GLN A 31 30.75 11.38 -10.14
CA GLN A 31 29.53 11.18 -10.94
C GLN A 31 29.95 10.79 -12.36
N TYR A 32 29.03 10.20 -13.11
CA TYR A 32 29.30 9.83 -14.50
C TYR A 32 28.04 9.99 -15.37
N ILE A 33 28.25 9.96 -16.69
CA ILE A 33 27.16 10.07 -17.66
C ILE A 33 26.67 8.68 -18.01
N LEU A 34 25.38 8.43 -17.81
CA LEU A 34 24.71 7.23 -18.29
C LEU A 34 24.78 7.12 -19.81
N ARG A 35 24.98 5.95 -20.30
CA ARG A 35 24.98 5.58 -21.73
C ARG A 35 24.01 4.44 -21.94
N ASP A 36 23.80 4.03 -23.19
CA ASP A 36 23.05 2.81 -23.49
C ASP A 36 23.53 1.66 -22.60
N ILE A 37 22.58 0.90 -22.11
CA ILE A 37 22.82 -0.15 -21.12
C ILE A 37 23.29 -1.43 -21.79
N ASN A 38 24.30 -2.03 -21.19
CA ASN A 38 24.64 -3.42 -21.37
C ASN A 38 24.35 -4.15 -20.05
N VAL A 39 23.38 -5.06 -20.06
CA VAL A 39 23.00 -5.80 -18.85
C VAL A 39 23.58 -7.20 -18.82
N ILE A 40 24.00 -7.64 -17.66
CA ILE A 40 24.41 -9.00 -17.33
C ILE A 40 23.47 -9.49 -16.23
N TYR A 41 22.67 -10.52 -16.54
CA TYR A 41 21.76 -11.16 -15.60
C TYR A 41 22.32 -12.48 -15.07
N ASP A 42 21.95 -12.84 -13.86
CA ASP A 42 21.99 -14.22 -13.40
C ASP A 42 20.72 -14.96 -13.86
N ASP A 43 20.82 -16.28 -14.04
CA ASP A 43 19.74 -17.12 -14.58
C ASP A 43 18.47 -17.13 -13.69
N ASP A 44 18.62 -16.81 -12.40
CA ASP A 44 17.53 -16.73 -11.43
C ASP A 44 16.72 -15.42 -11.50
N ILE A 45 17.10 -14.47 -12.36
CA ILE A 45 16.38 -13.21 -12.55
C ILE A 45 15.16 -13.44 -13.45
N ASP A 46 13.96 -13.22 -12.88
CA ASP A 46 12.70 -13.42 -13.60
C ASP A 46 12.34 -12.25 -14.55
N GLU A 47 11.41 -12.52 -15.49
CA GLU A 47 10.95 -11.58 -16.50
C GLU A 47 10.47 -10.25 -15.89
N ALA A 48 9.71 -10.30 -14.79
CA ALA A 48 9.23 -9.07 -14.13
C ALA A 48 10.36 -8.17 -13.63
N THR A 49 11.49 -8.76 -13.24
CA THR A 49 12.68 -8.01 -12.81
C THR A 49 13.43 -7.45 -14.02
N GLN A 50 13.48 -8.17 -15.13
CA GLN A 50 14.03 -7.69 -16.40
C GLN A 50 13.19 -6.51 -16.93
N ASP A 51 11.85 -6.66 -16.97
CA ASP A 51 10.92 -5.58 -17.34
C ASP A 51 11.12 -4.32 -16.51
N ARG A 52 11.43 -4.46 -15.20
CA ARG A 52 11.72 -3.31 -14.33
C ARG A 52 12.99 -2.57 -14.77
N LEU A 53 14.02 -3.26 -15.24
CA LEU A 53 15.19 -2.60 -15.81
C LEU A 53 14.86 -1.85 -17.09
N ASP A 54 14.02 -2.42 -17.95
CA ASP A 54 13.55 -1.75 -19.18
C ASP A 54 12.77 -0.46 -18.85
N GLU A 55 11.91 -0.49 -17.82
CA GLU A 55 11.24 0.72 -17.32
C GLU A 55 12.24 1.77 -16.79
N VAL A 56 13.29 1.34 -16.09
CA VAL A 56 14.38 2.22 -15.61
C VAL A 56 15.09 2.87 -16.80
N ALA A 57 15.45 2.11 -17.82
CA ALA A 57 16.13 2.60 -19.02
C ALA A 57 15.24 3.57 -19.82
N ALA A 58 13.95 3.26 -19.93
CA ALA A 58 12.96 4.07 -20.65
C ALA A 58 12.83 5.49 -20.07
N LEU A 59 13.04 5.70 -18.76
CA LEU A 59 13.03 7.04 -18.15
C LEU A 59 14.04 8.01 -18.77
N LYS A 60 15.10 7.46 -19.37
CA LYS A 60 16.22 8.23 -19.97
C LYS A 60 16.38 7.94 -21.46
N ASN A 61 15.45 7.26 -22.08
CA ASN A 61 15.50 6.84 -23.48
C ASN A 61 16.80 6.06 -23.81
N LEU A 62 17.27 5.21 -22.91
CA LEU A 62 18.45 4.37 -23.08
C LEU A 62 18.07 3.03 -23.70
N ASN A 63 18.85 2.56 -24.68
CA ASN A 63 18.70 1.22 -25.22
C ASN A 63 19.31 0.18 -24.28
N VAL A 64 18.65 -0.96 -24.12
CA VAL A 64 19.14 -2.10 -23.35
C VAL A 64 19.57 -3.20 -24.29
N THR A 65 20.74 -3.77 -24.03
CA THR A 65 21.26 -4.98 -24.71
C THR A 65 21.81 -5.91 -23.64
N GLU A 66 21.56 -7.18 -23.77
CA GLU A 66 22.06 -8.21 -22.87
C GLU A 66 23.37 -8.83 -23.42
N SER A 67 24.28 -9.19 -22.52
CA SER A 67 25.50 -9.92 -22.83
C SER A 67 26.07 -10.61 -21.60
N ASP A 68 27.07 -11.48 -21.82
CA ASP A 68 27.75 -12.23 -20.74
C ASP A 68 28.89 -11.47 -20.07
N ALA A 69 29.26 -10.29 -20.56
CA ALA A 69 30.41 -9.54 -20.07
C ALA A 69 30.25 -8.03 -20.26
N ALA A 70 31.06 -7.25 -19.55
CA ALA A 70 31.07 -5.79 -19.68
C ALA A 70 31.44 -5.36 -21.11
N VAL A 71 30.72 -4.35 -21.62
CA VAL A 71 30.94 -3.72 -22.93
C VAL A 71 31.51 -2.32 -22.76
N SER A 72 32.64 -2.04 -23.37
CA SER A 72 33.28 -0.72 -23.36
C SER A 72 32.37 0.32 -24.01
N GLY A 73 32.27 1.51 -23.41
CA GLY A 73 31.47 2.62 -23.94
C GLY A 73 29.99 2.57 -23.60
N LYS A 74 29.52 1.56 -22.88
CA LYS A 74 28.17 1.45 -22.34
C LYS A 74 28.14 1.60 -20.81
N THR A 75 26.96 1.84 -20.25
CA THR A 75 26.69 1.65 -18.81
C THR A 75 26.47 0.17 -18.59
N ASN A 76 27.35 -0.50 -17.85
CA ASN A 76 27.21 -1.92 -17.56
C ASN A 76 26.38 -2.12 -16.30
N VAL A 77 25.28 -2.86 -16.42
CA VAL A 77 24.36 -3.15 -15.33
C VAL A 77 24.42 -4.64 -15.00
N TYR A 78 24.78 -4.96 -13.77
CA TYR A 78 24.79 -6.33 -13.25
C TYR A 78 23.57 -6.51 -12.35
N VAL A 79 22.73 -7.51 -12.62
CA VAL A 79 21.56 -7.83 -11.84
C VAL A 79 21.62 -9.30 -11.45
N GLY A 80 21.87 -9.56 -10.19
CA GLY A 80 22.11 -10.91 -9.68
C GLY A 80 21.27 -11.28 -8.47
N VAL A 81 21.35 -12.56 -8.12
CA VAL A 81 20.74 -13.15 -6.94
C VAL A 81 21.85 -13.75 -6.06
N ASN A 82 21.85 -13.41 -4.78
CA ASN A 82 22.85 -13.92 -3.83
C ASN A 82 22.75 -15.44 -3.69
N GLY A 83 23.87 -16.13 -3.87
CA GLY A 83 23.96 -17.59 -3.82
C GLY A 83 23.57 -18.29 -5.12
N SER A 84 23.45 -17.56 -6.24
CA SER A 84 23.19 -18.14 -7.57
C SER A 84 24.42 -18.74 -8.24
N ASP A 85 25.62 -18.36 -7.78
CA ASP A 85 26.89 -18.62 -8.48
C ASP A 85 26.90 -18.04 -9.92
N GLY A 86 26.05 -17.05 -10.18
CA GLY A 86 25.86 -16.43 -11.49
C GLY A 86 26.96 -15.43 -11.86
N LYS A 87 26.92 -14.96 -13.12
CA LYS A 87 27.93 -14.02 -13.65
C LYS A 87 27.83 -12.65 -13.00
N ALA A 88 26.62 -12.16 -12.76
CA ALA A 88 26.39 -10.87 -12.14
C ALA A 88 26.80 -10.90 -10.66
N GLU A 89 26.36 -11.91 -9.90
CA GLU A 89 26.78 -12.11 -8.52
C GLU A 89 28.30 -12.17 -8.40
N THR A 90 28.95 -13.06 -9.15
CA THR A 90 30.42 -13.23 -9.15
C THR A 90 31.16 -11.91 -9.41
N ALA A 91 30.68 -11.11 -10.38
CA ALA A 91 31.29 -9.82 -10.70
C ALA A 91 31.09 -8.80 -9.56
N ILE A 92 29.91 -8.77 -8.95
CA ILE A 92 29.56 -7.86 -7.84
C ILE A 92 30.38 -8.21 -6.60
N GLU A 93 30.43 -9.48 -6.23
CA GLU A 93 31.18 -9.96 -5.05
C GLU A 93 32.66 -9.71 -5.19
N SER A 94 33.24 -10.04 -6.35
CA SER A 94 34.67 -9.80 -6.64
C SER A 94 35.06 -8.33 -6.53
N LYS A 95 34.16 -7.42 -6.93
CA LYS A 95 34.48 -5.98 -6.97
C LYS A 95 34.14 -5.26 -5.67
N TYR A 96 33.05 -5.59 -5.01
CA TYR A 96 32.49 -4.79 -3.91
C TYR A 96 32.42 -5.54 -2.57
N SER A 97 32.39 -6.86 -2.59
CA SER A 97 32.26 -7.72 -1.40
C SER A 97 31.17 -7.23 -0.45
N PRO A 98 29.88 -7.21 -0.87
CA PRO A 98 28.78 -6.82 0.01
C PRO A 98 28.79 -7.64 1.30
N ASP A 99 28.34 -7.05 2.41
CA ASP A 99 28.18 -7.78 3.67
C ASP A 99 27.12 -8.88 3.50
N SER A 100 27.53 -10.14 3.58
CA SER A 100 26.64 -11.30 3.39
C SER A 100 25.50 -11.34 4.42
N ALA A 101 25.69 -10.76 5.61
CA ALA A 101 24.65 -10.71 6.65
C ALA A 101 23.39 -9.91 6.22
N ILE A 102 23.51 -9.03 5.21
CA ILE A 102 22.33 -8.33 4.69
C ILE A 102 21.33 -9.30 4.04
N PHE A 103 21.83 -10.38 3.39
CA PHE A 103 20.96 -11.31 2.67
C PHE A 103 20.20 -12.29 3.59
N ASP A 104 20.41 -12.24 4.91
CA ASP A 104 19.55 -12.88 5.90
C ASP A 104 18.24 -12.08 6.13
N LYS A 105 18.22 -10.79 5.77
CA LYS A 105 17.07 -9.90 5.95
C LYS A 105 15.99 -10.13 4.88
N THR A 106 14.78 -9.67 5.19
CA THR A 106 13.63 -9.78 4.28
C THR A 106 13.80 -8.86 3.08
N ASP A 107 13.61 -9.40 1.86
CA ASP A 107 13.62 -8.65 0.60
C ASP A 107 14.85 -7.73 0.45
N SER A 108 15.98 -8.16 0.99
CA SER A 108 17.20 -7.37 1.07
C SER A 108 17.97 -7.31 -0.23
N TYR A 109 18.58 -6.16 -0.48
CA TYR A 109 19.42 -5.96 -1.67
C TYR A 109 20.59 -5.01 -1.39
N PHE A 110 21.63 -5.18 -2.20
CA PHE A 110 22.74 -4.25 -2.40
C PHE A 110 22.57 -3.58 -3.76
N LEU A 111 22.67 -2.24 -3.81
CA LEU A 111 22.66 -1.44 -5.03
C LEU A 111 23.85 -0.50 -5.03
N LYS A 112 24.67 -0.55 -6.07
CA LYS A 112 25.86 0.28 -6.23
C LYS A 112 25.86 0.96 -7.59
N SER A 113 26.04 2.29 -7.60
CA SER A 113 26.37 3.08 -8.78
C SER A 113 27.83 3.53 -8.69
N ASP A 114 28.67 3.15 -9.65
CA ASP A 114 30.11 3.38 -9.60
C ASP A 114 30.72 3.52 -11.01
N ASN A 115 31.06 4.76 -11.40
CA ASN A 115 31.86 5.09 -12.59
C ASN A 115 31.48 4.32 -13.87
N GLY A 116 30.21 4.33 -14.25
CA GLY A 116 29.69 3.67 -15.46
C GLY A 116 29.26 2.22 -15.25
N THR A 117 29.28 1.74 -14.00
CA THR A 117 28.76 0.44 -13.61
C THR A 117 27.61 0.63 -12.61
N ILE A 118 26.52 -0.11 -12.79
CA ILE A 118 25.44 -0.25 -11.82
C ILE A 118 25.34 -1.72 -11.44
N SER A 119 25.28 -2.02 -10.16
CA SER A 119 25.25 -3.38 -9.62
C SER A 119 24.09 -3.53 -8.67
N VAL A 120 23.21 -4.51 -8.91
CA VAL A 120 22.09 -4.89 -8.05
C VAL A 120 22.24 -6.35 -7.69
N LEU A 121 22.36 -6.66 -6.40
CA LEU A 121 22.41 -8.02 -5.89
C LEU A 121 21.31 -8.16 -4.85
N GLY A 122 20.28 -8.94 -5.15
CA GLY A 122 19.18 -9.22 -4.24
C GLY A 122 19.34 -10.56 -3.54
N LYS A 123 18.68 -10.72 -2.39
CA LYS A 123 18.51 -12.02 -1.72
C LYS A 123 17.84 -13.06 -2.64
N ASP A 124 16.94 -12.60 -3.48
CA ASP A 124 16.20 -13.34 -4.51
C ASP A 124 15.81 -12.37 -5.63
N THR A 125 15.14 -12.85 -6.67
CA THR A 125 14.73 -12.01 -7.80
C THR A 125 13.77 -10.89 -7.40
N ASP A 126 12.90 -11.10 -6.38
CA ASP A 126 12.03 -10.04 -5.86
C ASP A 126 12.84 -8.90 -5.22
N ALA A 127 13.88 -9.24 -4.47
CA ALA A 127 14.78 -8.26 -3.86
C ALA A 127 15.57 -7.47 -4.92
N SER A 128 16.01 -8.13 -6.00
CA SER A 128 16.64 -7.46 -7.14
C SER A 128 15.69 -6.51 -7.87
N PHE A 129 14.41 -6.90 -8.01
CA PHE A 129 13.36 -6.00 -8.48
C PHE A 129 13.23 -4.74 -7.60
N TYR A 130 13.30 -4.88 -6.26
CA TYR A 130 13.24 -3.73 -5.35
C TYR A 130 14.50 -2.86 -5.43
N GLY A 131 15.66 -3.43 -5.69
CA GLY A 131 16.88 -2.68 -5.99
C GLY A 131 16.75 -1.84 -7.27
N LEU A 132 16.24 -2.44 -8.34
CA LEU A 132 15.93 -1.73 -9.60
C LEU A 132 14.81 -0.68 -9.42
N THR A 133 13.84 -0.94 -8.54
CA THR A 133 12.82 0.05 -8.18
C THR A 133 13.42 1.28 -7.49
N THR A 134 14.44 1.09 -6.65
CA THR A 134 15.19 2.22 -6.08
C THR A 134 15.95 2.99 -7.16
N LEU A 135 16.58 2.30 -8.11
CA LEU A 135 17.22 2.93 -9.27
C LEU A 135 16.23 3.69 -10.15
N TYR A 136 15.00 3.16 -10.35
CA TYR A 136 13.92 3.86 -11.03
C TYR A 136 13.63 5.22 -10.39
N GLN A 137 13.50 5.27 -9.06
CA GLN A 137 13.27 6.54 -8.35
C GLN A 137 14.46 7.49 -8.47
N VAL A 138 15.69 6.98 -8.43
CA VAL A 138 16.90 7.81 -8.66
C VAL A 138 16.86 8.46 -10.04
N LEU A 139 16.62 7.67 -11.09
CA LEU A 139 16.61 8.20 -12.46
C LEU A 139 15.39 9.10 -12.71
N GLY A 140 14.26 8.83 -12.08
CA GLY A 140 13.04 9.63 -12.21
C GLY A 140 13.15 11.06 -11.69
N GLN A 141 14.15 11.37 -10.86
CA GLN A 141 14.32 12.71 -10.27
C GLN A 141 15.51 13.51 -10.80
N ILE A 142 16.31 12.96 -11.72
CA ILE A 142 17.40 13.68 -12.36
C ILE A 142 16.98 14.14 -13.76
N ASP A 143 17.27 15.40 -14.13
CA ASP A 143 16.90 15.96 -15.43
C ASP A 143 17.90 15.61 -16.55
N SER A 144 19.13 15.20 -16.17
CA SER A 144 20.20 14.86 -17.11
C SER A 144 20.50 13.36 -17.12
N LEU A 145 21.49 12.96 -17.90
CA LEU A 145 22.07 11.61 -17.88
C LEU A 145 23.17 11.46 -16.81
N THR A 146 23.44 12.48 -16.00
CA THR A 146 24.51 12.44 -15.00
C THR A 146 23.98 11.84 -13.70
N ILE A 147 24.56 10.74 -13.27
CA ILE A 147 24.24 10.04 -12.01
C ILE A 147 25.44 10.08 -11.07
N ARG A 148 25.19 10.24 -9.77
CA ARG A 148 26.21 10.19 -8.71
C ARG A 148 26.66 8.75 -8.46
N ASN A 149 27.88 8.61 -7.92
CA ASN A 149 28.30 7.38 -7.28
C ASN A 149 27.62 7.26 -5.91
N PHE A 150 26.97 6.12 -5.63
CA PHE A 150 26.31 5.86 -4.35
C PHE A 150 26.22 4.36 -4.07
N THR A 151 25.99 4.03 -2.82
CA THR A 151 25.72 2.66 -2.36
C THR A 151 24.45 2.66 -1.52
N VAL A 152 23.53 1.75 -1.82
CA VAL A 152 22.36 1.46 -0.99
C VAL A 152 22.48 0.03 -0.47
N THR A 153 22.24 -0.14 0.83
CA THR A 153 22.06 -1.45 1.46
C THR A 153 20.74 -1.41 2.19
N ASP A 154 19.80 -2.25 1.77
CA ASP A 154 18.40 -2.08 2.16
C ASP A 154 17.66 -3.41 2.32
N TYR A 155 16.56 -3.39 3.06
CA TYR A 155 15.72 -4.56 3.33
C TYR A 155 14.34 -4.09 3.83
N ALA A 156 13.40 -5.01 3.99
CA ALA A 156 12.10 -4.71 4.57
C ALA A 156 12.03 -5.11 6.04
N ASP A 157 11.50 -4.23 6.89
CA ASP A 157 11.21 -4.52 8.30
C ASP A 157 10.05 -5.51 8.44
N VAL A 158 9.04 -5.42 7.58
CA VAL A 158 7.83 -6.25 7.63
C VAL A 158 7.75 -7.15 6.40
N VAL A 159 7.54 -8.45 6.62
CA VAL A 159 7.56 -9.48 5.55
C VAL A 159 6.46 -9.27 4.52
N SER A 160 5.20 -9.07 4.96
CA SER A 160 4.06 -8.85 4.06
C SER A 160 3.58 -7.41 4.17
N ARG A 161 3.47 -6.72 3.02
CA ARG A 161 3.19 -5.29 2.96
C ARG A 161 2.15 -5.03 1.87
N GLY A 162 1.01 -4.44 2.22
CA GLY A 162 0.00 -4.25 1.18
C GLY A 162 -1.31 -3.60 1.62
N PHE A 163 -2.34 -3.98 0.90
CA PHE A 163 -3.70 -3.52 1.13
C PHE A 163 -4.71 -4.64 0.88
N ILE A 164 -5.90 -4.50 1.46
CA ILE A 164 -7.00 -5.48 1.35
C ILE A 164 -8.28 -4.78 0.89
N GLU A 165 -8.96 -5.30 -0.11
CA GLU A 165 -10.28 -4.82 -0.53
C GLU A 165 -11.37 -5.44 0.34
N GLY A 166 -11.47 -4.98 1.61
CA GLY A 166 -12.43 -5.49 2.59
C GLY A 166 -13.54 -4.49 2.97
N TYR A 167 -13.50 -3.26 2.45
CA TYR A 167 -14.40 -2.18 2.77
C TYR A 167 -15.84 -2.42 2.29
N TYR A 168 -16.81 -1.71 2.88
CA TYR A 168 -18.20 -1.64 2.42
C TYR A 168 -18.42 -0.39 1.58
N GLY A 169 -18.79 -0.58 0.31
CA GLY A 169 -19.00 0.51 -0.64
C GLY A 169 -19.12 0.00 -2.07
N ASN A 170 -18.83 0.86 -3.04
CA ASN A 170 -18.71 0.45 -4.43
C ASN A 170 -17.37 -0.26 -4.62
N PRO A 171 -17.36 -1.48 -5.18
CA PRO A 171 -16.12 -2.23 -5.41
C PRO A 171 -15.26 -1.53 -6.45
N TRP A 172 -13.97 -1.76 -6.38
CA TRP A 172 -13.05 -1.31 -7.42
C TRP A 172 -13.29 -2.08 -8.73
N SER A 173 -13.07 -1.42 -9.85
CA SER A 173 -13.02 -2.11 -11.14
C SER A 173 -11.77 -3.00 -11.22
N THR A 174 -11.78 -3.98 -12.12
CA THR A 174 -10.58 -4.79 -12.43
C THR A 174 -9.39 -3.89 -12.78
N GLN A 175 -9.63 -2.80 -13.52
CA GLN A 175 -8.57 -1.87 -13.90
C GLN A 175 -8.02 -1.07 -12.72
N ASP A 176 -8.88 -0.66 -11.76
CA ASP A 176 -8.43 0.03 -10.55
C ASP A 176 -7.53 -0.90 -9.70
N ARG A 177 -7.90 -2.17 -9.56
CA ARG A 177 -7.11 -3.20 -8.87
C ARG A 177 -5.74 -3.40 -9.52
N ILE A 178 -5.71 -3.53 -10.85
CA ILE A 178 -4.47 -3.63 -11.65
C ILE A 178 -3.59 -2.38 -11.46
N ASN A 179 -4.19 -1.19 -11.54
CA ASN A 179 -3.47 0.07 -11.38
C ASN A 179 -2.84 0.20 -9.99
N LEU A 180 -3.57 -0.18 -8.93
CA LEU A 180 -3.06 -0.15 -7.56
C LEU A 180 -1.92 -1.14 -7.34
N MET A 181 -2.00 -2.36 -7.88
CA MET A 181 -0.91 -3.34 -7.80
C MET A 181 0.34 -2.84 -8.54
N LYS A 182 0.20 -2.35 -9.77
CA LYS A 182 1.31 -1.78 -10.54
C LYS A 182 1.95 -0.60 -9.84
N TRP A 183 1.13 0.32 -9.33
CA TRP A 183 1.63 1.46 -8.57
C TRP A 183 2.31 1.01 -7.27
N GLY A 184 1.74 0.02 -6.56
CA GLY A 184 2.31 -0.56 -5.34
C GLY A 184 3.73 -1.13 -5.54
N GLY A 185 4.01 -1.70 -6.71
CA GLY A 185 5.33 -2.22 -7.08
C GLY A 185 6.43 -1.15 -7.09
N TYR A 186 6.10 0.12 -7.38
CA TYR A 186 7.06 1.23 -7.30
C TYR A 186 7.40 1.64 -5.87
N TYR A 187 6.61 1.15 -4.87
CA TYR A 187 6.81 1.41 -3.45
C TYR A 187 7.05 0.13 -2.65
N LYS A 188 7.48 -0.95 -3.34
CA LYS A 188 7.91 -2.21 -2.74
C LYS A 188 6.83 -2.91 -1.92
N LEU A 189 5.55 -2.70 -2.26
CA LEU A 189 4.45 -3.53 -1.77
C LEU A 189 4.52 -4.92 -2.39
N ASN A 190 4.06 -5.93 -1.65
CA ASN A 190 4.10 -7.33 -2.08
C ASN A 190 2.78 -8.09 -1.91
N SER A 191 1.70 -7.41 -1.49
CA SER A 191 0.43 -8.08 -1.22
C SER A 191 -0.78 -7.20 -1.53
N TYR A 192 -1.72 -7.72 -2.32
CA TYR A 192 -3.08 -7.21 -2.46
C TYR A 192 -4.07 -8.34 -2.16
N PHE A 193 -4.85 -8.22 -1.09
CA PHE A 193 -5.85 -9.20 -0.69
C PHE A 193 -7.18 -8.95 -1.37
N TYR A 194 -7.63 -9.92 -2.12
CA TYR A 194 -8.91 -9.90 -2.81
C TYR A 194 -10.03 -10.43 -1.91
N ALA A 195 -10.76 -9.52 -1.28
CA ALA A 195 -11.91 -9.84 -0.44
C ALA A 195 -13.10 -8.89 -0.68
N PRO A 196 -13.45 -8.57 -1.96
CA PRO A 196 -14.46 -7.58 -2.27
C PRO A 196 -15.86 -8.06 -1.87
N LYS A 197 -16.71 -7.12 -1.44
CA LYS A 197 -18.06 -7.45 -0.96
C LYS A 197 -19.05 -7.79 -2.10
N ASP A 198 -18.67 -7.53 -3.36
CA ASP A 198 -19.50 -7.78 -4.56
C ASP A 198 -19.18 -9.11 -5.28
N ASP A 199 -18.15 -9.84 -4.88
CA ASP A 199 -17.89 -11.16 -5.42
C ASP A 199 -18.54 -12.25 -4.53
N PRO A 200 -19.71 -12.78 -4.91
CA PRO A 200 -20.35 -13.82 -4.12
C PRO A 200 -19.52 -15.12 -4.08
N LYS A 201 -18.67 -15.36 -5.08
CA LYS A 201 -17.82 -16.56 -5.14
C LYS A 201 -16.61 -16.50 -4.21
N HIS A 202 -16.29 -15.32 -3.70
CA HIS A 202 -15.33 -15.14 -2.62
C HIS A 202 -15.91 -15.56 -1.25
N ASN A 203 -17.22 -15.34 -1.00
CA ASN A 203 -17.85 -15.56 0.30
C ASN A 203 -19.13 -16.41 0.25
N SER A 204 -20.29 -15.83 -0.06
CA SER A 204 -21.60 -16.50 0.05
C SER A 204 -21.76 -17.71 -0.88
N GLN A 205 -21.06 -17.76 -2.00
CA GLN A 205 -21.03 -18.84 -2.98
C GLN A 205 -19.63 -19.46 -3.10
N TRP A 206 -18.87 -19.50 -2.04
CA TRP A 206 -17.49 -19.98 -2.04
C TRP A 206 -17.33 -21.41 -2.59
N ARG A 207 -18.39 -22.23 -2.51
CA ARG A 207 -18.41 -23.60 -3.06
C ARG A 207 -18.54 -23.65 -4.58
N THR A 208 -18.98 -22.53 -5.22
CA THR A 208 -19.16 -22.47 -6.66
C THR A 208 -17.85 -22.14 -7.36
N LEU A 209 -17.39 -23.00 -8.23
CA LEU A 209 -16.19 -22.77 -9.03
C LEU A 209 -16.40 -21.59 -10.01
N TYR A 210 -15.33 -20.91 -10.36
CA TYR A 210 -15.35 -19.97 -11.49
C TYR A 210 -15.47 -20.75 -12.81
N THR A 211 -16.17 -20.18 -13.77
CA THR A 211 -16.12 -20.65 -15.17
C THR A 211 -14.75 -20.29 -15.79
N GLN A 212 -14.39 -20.91 -16.92
CA GLN A 212 -13.15 -20.55 -17.60
C GLN A 212 -13.15 -19.08 -18.01
N ASP A 213 -14.26 -18.54 -18.51
CA ASP A 213 -14.40 -17.13 -18.86
C ASP A 213 -14.17 -16.21 -17.67
N GLU A 214 -14.69 -16.53 -16.47
CA GLU A 214 -14.44 -15.74 -15.26
C GLU A 214 -12.97 -15.84 -14.82
N LEU A 215 -12.34 -17.00 -14.96
CA LEU A 215 -10.90 -17.14 -14.69
C LEU A 215 -10.09 -16.26 -15.63
N ASP A 216 -10.37 -16.30 -16.93
CA ASP A 216 -9.61 -15.59 -17.95
C ASP A 216 -9.85 -14.07 -17.93
N THR A 217 -11.08 -13.63 -17.57
CA THR A 217 -11.44 -12.20 -17.63
C THR A 217 -11.35 -11.48 -16.30
N LYS A 218 -11.39 -12.19 -15.16
CA LYS A 218 -11.37 -11.57 -13.82
C LYS A 218 -10.13 -11.95 -13.00
N ILE A 219 -9.84 -13.26 -12.87
CA ILE A 219 -8.81 -13.74 -11.95
C ILE A 219 -7.41 -13.63 -12.55
N LYS A 220 -7.23 -14.17 -13.78
CA LYS A 220 -5.93 -14.18 -14.45
C LYS A 220 -5.34 -12.78 -14.65
N PRO A 221 -6.09 -11.75 -15.12
CA PRO A 221 -5.52 -10.40 -15.27
C PRO A 221 -5.01 -9.80 -13.97
N LEU A 222 -5.65 -10.13 -12.83
CA LEU A 222 -5.19 -9.69 -11.51
C LEU A 222 -3.94 -10.44 -11.06
N ALA A 223 -3.90 -11.76 -11.28
CA ALA A 223 -2.73 -12.56 -10.98
C ALA A 223 -1.51 -12.13 -11.81
N ASP A 224 -1.69 -11.91 -13.11
CA ASP A 224 -0.64 -11.44 -14.02
C ASP A 224 -0.10 -10.06 -13.58
N ALA A 225 -0.99 -9.10 -13.29
CA ALA A 225 -0.59 -7.77 -12.83
C ALA A 225 0.14 -7.82 -11.48
N GLY A 226 -0.31 -8.67 -10.56
CA GLY A 226 0.32 -8.88 -9.26
C GLY A 226 1.71 -9.49 -9.37
N ASN A 227 1.89 -10.49 -10.24
CA ASN A 227 3.18 -11.13 -10.46
C ASN A 227 4.16 -10.17 -11.15
N ALA A 228 3.73 -9.46 -12.19
CA ALA A 228 4.56 -8.49 -12.90
C ALA A 228 5.01 -7.30 -12.02
N SER A 229 4.17 -6.85 -11.09
CA SER A 229 4.49 -5.73 -10.20
C SER A 229 5.10 -6.14 -8.87
N LYS A 230 5.22 -7.44 -8.56
CA LYS A 230 5.54 -8.03 -7.26
C LYS A 230 4.54 -7.69 -6.14
N THR A 231 3.54 -6.82 -6.38
CA THR A 231 2.39 -6.61 -5.47
C THR A 231 1.37 -7.72 -5.72
N ARG A 232 1.68 -8.92 -5.26
CA ARG A 232 0.97 -10.14 -5.62
C ARG A 232 -0.50 -10.13 -5.23
N PHE A 233 -1.31 -10.63 -6.14
CA PHE A 233 -2.72 -10.88 -5.94
C PHE A 233 -2.91 -12.07 -5.00
N VAL A 234 -3.36 -11.79 -3.75
CA VAL A 234 -3.67 -12.81 -2.73
C VAL A 234 -5.15 -13.13 -2.83
N PHE A 235 -5.48 -14.33 -3.32
CA PHE A 235 -6.86 -14.75 -3.46
C PHE A 235 -7.39 -15.27 -2.12
N ALA A 236 -8.38 -14.55 -1.55
CA ALA A 236 -8.98 -14.91 -0.27
C ALA A 236 -10.34 -15.58 -0.45
N LEU A 237 -10.66 -16.56 0.39
CA LEU A 237 -12.00 -17.17 0.50
C LEU A 237 -12.52 -17.10 1.92
N HIS A 238 -13.83 -16.92 2.05
CA HIS A 238 -14.53 -16.91 3.33
C HIS A 238 -15.46 -18.14 3.45
N PRO A 239 -14.94 -19.33 3.79
CA PRO A 239 -15.70 -20.57 3.79
C PRO A 239 -16.60 -20.76 5.03
N PHE A 240 -16.73 -19.77 5.89
CA PHE A 240 -17.50 -19.83 7.14
C PHE A 240 -18.83 -19.06 7.07
N MET A 241 -19.04 -18.27 6.02
CA MET A 241 -20.32 -17.63 5.76
C MET A 241 -21.19 -18.49 4.85
N ASN A 242 -22.51 -18.40 5.02
CA ASN A 242 -23.53 -19.05 4.19
C ASN A 242 -23.12 -20.45 3.68
N ASN A 243 -23.76 -21.50 4.12
CA ASN A 243 -23.38 -22.87 3.82
C ASN A 243 -21.90 -23.14 4.23
N ALA A 244 -21.59 -22.81 5.48
CA ALA A 244 -20.27 -22.91 6.06
C ALA A 244 -19.67 -24.32 5.95
N ILE A 245 -18.33 -24.38 5.96
CA ILE A 245 -17.59 -25.64 6.06
C ILE A 245 -18.04 -26.42 7.29
N ARG A 246 -18.29 -27.71 7.14
CA ARG A 246 -18.87 -28.58 8.17
C ARG A 246 -17.79 -29.35 8.91
N PHE A 247 -17.95 -29.43 10.23
CA PHE A 247 -17.07 -30.22 11.13
C PHE A 247 -17.83 -31.31 11.92
N ASN A 248 -19.10 -31.53 11.57
CA ASN A 248 -19.99 -32.45 12.29
C ASN A 248 -19.69 -33.93 12.04
N SER A 249 -18.93 -34.25 11.00
CA SER A 249 -18.38 -35.61 10.75
C SER A 249 -17.13 -35.47 9.85
N GLU A 250 -16.24 -36.47 9.96
CA GLU A 250 -15.02 -36.48 9.11
C GLU A 250 -15.39 -36.54 7.62
N ALA A 251 -16.39 -37.32 7.23
CA ALA A 251 -16.83 -37.42 5.84
C ALA A 251 -17.31 -36.06 5.29
N ASN A 252 -18.11 -35.31 6.06
CA ASN A 252 -18.57 -33.98 5.66
C ASN A 252 -17.42 -32.98 5.59
N TYR A 253 -16.52 -33.02 6.55
CA TYR A 253 -15.35 -32.16 6.57
C TYR A 253 -14.46 -32.40 5.35
N GLN A 254 -14.11 -33.65 5.04
CA GLN A 254 -13.26 -34.01 3.91
C GLN A 254 -13.92 -33.62 2.57
N ALA A 255 -15.24 -33.79 2.44
CA ALA A 255 -15.96 -33.32 1.26
C ALA A 255 -15.88 -31.80 1.08
N ASP A 256 -16.03 -31.04 2.16
CA ASP A 256 -15.97 -29.59 2.14
C ASP A 256 -14.53 -29.05 1.94
N LEU A 257 -13.54 -29.71 2.57
CA LEU A 257 -12.12 -29.40 2.37
C LEU A 257 -11.72 -29.57 0.90
N LYS A 258 -12.18 -30.66 0.25
CA LYS A 258 -11.93 -30.89 -1.18
C LYS A 258 -12.49 -29.76 -2.03
N VAL A 259 -13.70 -29.28 -1.75
CA VAL A 259 -14.30 -28.14 -2.48
C VAL A 259 -13.46 -26.89 -2.31
N LEU A 260 -12.98 -26.61 -1.10
CA LEU A 260 -12.13 -25.47 -0.81
C LEU A 260 -10.80 -25.56 -1.57
N GLN A 261 -10.16 -26.72 -1.54
CA GLN A 261 -8.90 -26.99 -2.26
C GLN A 261 -9.08 -26.87 -3.78
N ASP A 262 -10.17 -27.43 -4.34
CA ASP A 262 -10.46 -27.33 -5.79
C ASP A 262 -10.65 -25.89 -6.23
N LYS A 263 -11.31 -25.06 -5.41
CA LYS A 263 -11.49 -23.64 -5.67
C LYS A 263 -10.16 -22.89 -5.70
N PHE A 264 -9.29 -23.14 -4.72
CA PHE A 264 -7.94 -22.54 -4.71
C PHE A 264 -7.06 -23.08 -5.85
N ALA A 265 -7.12 -24.40 -6.13
CA ALA A 265 -6.37 -24.99 -7.25
C ALA A 265 -6.70 -24.33 -8.59
N GLN A 266 -7.98 -24.01 -8.82
CA GLN A 266 -8.44 -23.32 -10.00
C GLN A 266 -7.78 -21.94 -10.17
N THR A 267 -7.68 -21.17 -9.09
CA THR A 267 -7.05 -19.85 -9.11
C THR A 267 -5.52 -19.91 -9.19
N ILE A 268 -4.89 -20.87 -8.51
CA ILE A 268 -3.46 -21.15 -8.61
C ILE A 268 -3.09 -21.53 -10.04
N GLY A 269 -3.92 -22.34 -10.70
CA GLY A 269 -3.73 -22.76 -12.10
C GLY A 269 -3.68 -21.61 -13.11
N VAL A 270 -4.30 -20.45 -12.79
CA VAL A 270 -4.27 -19.25 -13.64
C VAL A 270 -3.32 -18.16 -13.13
N GLY A 271 -2.40 -18.49 -12.22
CA GLY A 271 -1.30 -17.60 -11.85
C GLY A 271 -1.35 -17.01 -10.44
N VAL A 272 -2.37 -17.32 -9.61
CA VAL A 272 -2.35 -16.92 -8.19
C VAL A 272 -1.20 -17.61 -7.47
N ARG A 273 -0.41 -16.86 -6.69
CA ARG A 273 0.78 -17.37 -5.99
C ARG A 273 0.72 -17.23 -4.47
N GLN A 274 -0.37 -16.69 -3.95
CA GLN A 274 -0.68 -16.73 -2.52
C GLN A 274 -2.20 -16.76 -2.32
N ILE A 275 -2.65 -17.50 -1.30
CA ILE A 275 -4.06 -17.60 -0.91
C ILE A 275 -4.23 -17.18 0.55
N ALA A 276 -5.47 -16.84 0.94
CA ALA A 276 -5.85 -16.52 2.31
C ALA A 276 -7.22 -17.12 2.66
N ILE A 277 -7.45 -17.34 3.95
CA ILE A 277 -8.74 -17.81 4.48
C ILE A 277 -9.28 -16.78 5.47
N LEU A 278 -10.56 -16.42 5.33
CA LEU A 278 -11.24 -15.46 6.17
C LEU A 278 -12.33 -16.13 7.00
N ALA A 279 -12.45 -15.73 8.27
CA ALA A 279 -13.48 -16.16 9.21
C ALA A 279 -14.07 -14.98 10.00
N ASP A 280 -13.77 -13.75 9.59
CA ASP A 280 -14.33 -12.54 10.20
C ASP A 280 -15.85 -12.51 10.09
N ASP A 281 -16.53 -11.98 11.11
CA ASP A 281 -17.98 -11.82 11.18
C ASP A 281 -18.80 -13.11 11.01
N ALA A 282 -18.16 -14.27 11.14
CA ALA A 282 -18.80 -15.58 11.07
C ALA A 282 -18.99 -16.21 12.46
N ALA A 283 -19.77 -17.29 12.52
CA ALA A 283 -19.86 -18.11 13.74
C ALA A 283 -18.53 -18.80 14.06
N ASN A 284 -18.12 -18.75 15.31
CA ASN A 284 -16.91 -19.45 15.76
C ASN A 284 -17.10 -20.98 15.71
N VAL A 285 -16.23 -21.65 14.97
CA VAL A 285 -16.26 -23.11 14.84
C VAL A 285 -15.38 -23.82 15.89
N GLY A 286 -14.67 -23.07 16.71
CA GLY A 286 -13.80 -23.57 17.77
C GLY A 286 -12.35 -23.82 17.33
N GLY A 287 -11.42 -23.63 18.27
CA GLY A 287 -9.98 -23.68 18.02
C GLY A 287 -9.48 -24.98 17.40
N ASN A 288 -10.02 -26.13 17.81
CA ASN A 288 -9.63 -27.44 17.27
C ASN A 288 -10.01 -27.58 15.78
N ASN A 289 -11.17 -27.07 15.38
CA ASN A 289 -11.63 -27.11 14.00
C ASN A 289 -10.82 -26.14 13.11
N TYR A 290 -10.53 -24.94 13.59
CA TYR A 290 -9.60 -24.03 12.89
C TYR A 290 -8.22 -24.66 12.73
N THR A 291 -7.65 -25.23 13.82
CA THR A 291 -6.33 -25.87 13.76
C THR A 291 -6.31 -27.02 12.76
N LYS A 292 -7.35 -27.87 12.74
CA LYS A 292 -7.47 -28.97 11.78
C LYS A 292 -7.47 -28.44 10.33
N LEU A 293 -8.35 -27.50 10.03
CA LEU A 293 -8.46 -26.91 8.68
C LEU A 293 -7.13 -26.29 8.22
N LEU A 294 -6.52 -25.47 9.07
CA LEU A 294 -5.28 -24.77 8.73
C LEU A 294 -4.12 -25.76 8.56
N THR A 295 -4.07 -26.84 9.35
CA THR A 295 -3.06 -27.90 9.19
C THR A 295 -3.22 -28.60 7.85
N ASP A 296 -4.44 -29.01 7.50
CA ASP A 296 -4.72 -29.69 6.24
C ASP A 296 -4.46 -28.78 5.03
N MET A 297 -4.79 -27.46 5.13
CA MET A 297 -4.54 -26.51 4.06
C MET A 297 -3.04 -26.20 3.88
N VAL A 298 -2.28 -26.08 4.96
CA VAL A 298 -0.81 -25.87 4.85
C VAL A 298 -0.15 -27.11 4.25
N ALA A 299 -0.57 -28.33 4.64
CA ALA A 299 -0.07 -29.55 4.03
C ALA A 299 -0.37 -29.60 2.52
N TRP A 300 -1.59 -29.24 2.13
CA TRP A 300 -2.00 -29.16 0.73
C TRP A 300 -1.20 -28.11 -0.04
N LEU A 301 -0.96 -26.90 0.53
CA LEU A 301 -0.13 -25.88 -0.12
C LEU A 301 1.31 -26.34 -0.36
N LYS A 302 1.89 -27.10 0.57
CA LYS A 302 3.23 -27.68 0.39
C LYS A 302 3.26 -28.70 -0.76
N GLU A 303 2.17 -29.45 -0.96
CA GLU A 303 2.04 -30.36 -2.10
C GLU A 303 1.89 -29.57 -3.41
N MET A 304 1.01 -28.57 -3.43
CA MET A 304 0.82 -27.69 -4.60
C MET A 304 2.12 -26.98 -5.02
N LYS A 305 2.97 -26.59 -4.07
CA LYS A 305 4.26 -25.96 -4.34
C LYS A 305 5.20 -26.84 -5.17
N LYS A 306 5.05 -28.16 -5.17
CA LYS A 306 5.86 -29.04 -6.04
C LYS A 306 5.56 -28.83 -7.51
N THR A 307 4.32 -28.47 -7.83
CA THR A 307 3.88 -28.14 -9.21
C THR A 307 4.09 -26.67 -9.54
N TYR A 308 3.95 -25.78 -8.54
CA TYR A 308 4.08 -24.34 -8.66
C TYR A 308 5.18 -23.84 -7.71
N PRO A 309 6.47 -23.88 -8.09
CA PRO A 309 7.59 -23.62 -7.19
C PRO A 309 7.59 -22.22 -6.54
N ASP A 310 7.01 -21.23 -7.23
CA ASP A 310 6.82 -19.85 -6.79
C ASP A 310 5.62 -19.64 -5.87
N LEU A 311 4.78 -20.68 -5.65
CA LEU A 311 3.65 -20.63 -4.73
C LEU A 311 4.13 -20.42 -3.28
N LYS A 312 3.59 -19.40 -2.61
CA LYS A 312 3.86 -19.17 -1.19
C LYS A 312 3.08 -20.14 -0.32
N THR A 313 3.76 -20.76 0.63
CA THR A 313 3.14 -21.68 1.59
C THR A 313 2.69 -21.00 2.88
N THR A 314 3.01 -19.71 3.05
CA THR A 314 2.42 -18.89 4.10
C THR A 314 0.94 -18.69 3.84
N LEU A 315 0.12 -18.85 4.89
CA LEU A 315 -1.33 -18.80 4.83
C LEU A 315 -1.87 -17.74 5.78
N PRO A 316 -2.16 -16.53 5.30
CA PRO A 316 -2.89 -15.56 6.09
C PRO A 316 -4.28 -16.08 6.45
N PHE A 317 -4.63 -15.99 7.73
CA PHE A 317 -5.91 -16.42 8.28
C PHE A 317 -6.50 -15.33 9.16
N VAL A 318 -7.64 -14.76 8.72
CA VAL A 318 -8.41 -13.84 9.53
C VAL A 318 -9.30 -14.64 10.45
N THR A 319 -9.07 -14.53 11.74
CA THR A 319 -9.81 -15.30 12.75
C THR A 319 -11.19 -14.68 13.01
N GLN A 320 -12.11 -15.45 13.58
CA GLN A 320 -13.38 -14.89 14.05
C GLN A 320 -13.16 -13.88 15.21
N GLU A 321 -12.14 -14.11 16.03
CA GLU A 321 -11.75 -13.21 17.14
C GLU A 321 -10.76 -12.11 16.71
N TYR A 322 -10.81 -11.66 15.46
CA TYR A 322 -9.86 -10.75 14.84
C TYR A 322 -9.70 -9.41 15.57
N MET A 323 -10.70 -8.97 16.32
CA MET A 323 -10.69 -7.72 17.09
C MET A 323 -10.26 -7.90 18.57
N GLY A 324 -9.83 -9.12 18.95
CA GLY A 324 -9.31 -9.42 20.29
C GLY A 324 -7.80 -9.20 20.41
N ASN A 325 -7.24 -9.67 21.52
CA ASN A 325 -5.81 -9.55 21.84
C ASN A 325 -5.04 -10.88 21.64
N GLY A 326 -5.57 -11.78 20.82
CA GLY A 326 -5.02 -13.10 20.60
C GLY A 326 -5.55 -14.15 21.61
N MET A 327 -5.96 -15.29 21.09
CA MET A 327 -6.41 -16.43 21.88
C MET A 327 -5.26 -17.42 22.05
N SER A 328 -5.12 -18.03 23.22
CA SER A 328 -4.04 -18.96 23.50
C SER A 328 -4.00 -20.17 22.54
N TYR A 329 -5.14 -20.61 22.02
CA TYR A 329 -5.18 -21.70 21.06
C TYR A 329 -4.58 -21.36 19.69
N PHE A 330 -4.38 -20.07 19.36
CA PHE A 330 -3.69 -19.67 18.12
C PHE A 330 -2.25 -20.18 18.08
N ALA A 331 -1.63 -20.43 19.23
CA ALA A 331 -0.30 -21.04 19.31
C ALA A 331 -0.25 -22.45 18.67
N ASN A 332 -1.40 -23.15 18.58
CA ASN A 332 -1.48 -24.47 17.96
C ASN A 332 -1.56 -24.45 16.43
N PHE A 333 -1.75 -23.29 15.82
CA PHE A 333 -1.77 -23.18 14.35
C PHE A 333 -0.38 -23.46 13.77
N PRO A 334 -0.29 -24.10 12.58
CA PRO A 334 0.99 -24.26 11.89
C PRO A 334 1.78 -22.94 11.81
N LYS A 335 3.10 -23.03 11.81
CA LYS A 335 3.97 -21.83 11.77
C LYS A 335 3.83 -21.01 10.49
N GLU A 336 3.40 -21.63 9.41
CA GLU A 336 3.12 -21.00 8.11
C GLU A 336 1.85 -20.14 8.14
N VAL A 337 0.98 -20.34 9.13
CA VAL A 337 -0.24 -19.53 9.28
C VAL A 337 0.10 -18.17 9.85
N GLN A 338 -0.24 -17.13 9.12
CA GLN A 338 -0.12 -15.74 9.54
C GLN A 338 -1.47 -15.29 10.12
N ILE A 339 -1.50 -14.98 11.41
CA ILE A 339 -2.75 -14.71 12.14
C ILE A 339 -3.11 -13.25 12.00
N VAL A 340 -4.20 -12.99 11.28
CA VAL A 340 -4.62 -11.63 10.91
C VAL A 340 -5.53 -11.04 12.00
N MET A 341 -5.16 -9.85 12.51
CA MET A 341 -5.83 -9.14 13.60
C MET A 341 -5.97 -7.66 13.26
N THR A 342 -6.98 -6.99 13.85
CA THR A 342 -7.25 -5.57 13.60
C THR A 342 -6.72 -4.62 14.70
N GLY A 343 -5.84 -5.10 15.60
CA GLY A 343 -5.21 -4.25 16.61
C GLY A 343 -5.99 -4.11 17.92
N GLY A 344 -6.65 -5.19 18.37
CA GLY A 344 -7.37 -5.25 19.66
C GLY A 344 -8.77 -4.63 19.63
N ARG A 345 -9.20 -4.11 18.50
CA ARG A 345 -10.55 -3.54 18.22
C ARG A 345 -10.77 -3.49 16.70
N VAL A 346 -12.01 -3.27 16.24
CA VAL A 346 -12.32 -3.19 14.79
C VAL A 346 -11.50 -2.10 14.09
N TRP A 347 -11.43 -0.92 14.69
CA TRP A 347 -10.69 0.25 14.19
C TRP A 347 -9.41 0.44 15.01
N GLY A 348 -8.53 -0.57 14.96
CA GLY A 348 -7.27 -0.56 15.68
C GLY A 348 -6.12 0.07 14.89
N GLU A 349 -4.96 0.05 15.50
CA GLU A 349 -3.72 0.60 15.00
C GLU A 349 -2.56 -0.38 15.13
N VAL A 350 -1.50 -0.19 14.38
CA VAL A 350 -0.22 -0.86 14.61
C VAL A 350 0.46 -0.17 15.79
N SER A 351 0.54 -0.84 16.94
CA SER A 351 1.14 -0.28 18.15
C SER A 351 1.96 -1.32 18.91
N GLN A 352 3.01 -0.86 19.59
CA GLN A 352 3.87 -1.73 20.41
C GLN A 352 3.06 -2.46 21.49
N ASN A 353 2.12 -1.77 22.13
CA ASN A 353 1.29 -2.38 23.15
C ASN A 353 0.47 -3.57 22.65
N PHE A 354 -0.13 -3.43 21.45
CA PHE A 354 -0.89 -4.53 20.86
C PHE A 354 0.01 -5.68 20.44
N THR A 355 1.11 -5.40 19.74
CA THR A 355 2.02 -6.46 19.25
C THR A 355 2.67 -7.22 20.40
N ASP A 356 3.03 -6.55 21.51
CA ASP A 356 3.55 -7.17 22.72
C ASP A 356 2.51 -8.08 23.39
N THR A 357 1.30 -7.57 23.57
CA THR A 357 0.20 -8.30 24.18
C THR A 357 -0.15 -9.55 23.37
N PHE A 358 -0.31 -9.38 22.06
CA PHE A 358 -0.61 -10.51 21.17
C PHE A 358 0.52 -11.55 21.16
N THR A 359 1.76 -11.11 21.05
CA THR A 359 2.94 -12.00 21.03
C THR A 359 3.06 -12.77 22.35
N SER A 360 2.78 -12.11 23.48
CA SER A 360 2.75 -12.77 24.80
C SER A 360 1.66 -13.86 24.88
N ASN A 361 0.49 -13.62 24.30
CA ASN A 361 -0.62 -14.56 24.33
C ASN A 361 -0.46 -15.74 23.38
N VAL A 362 0.23 -15.54 22.24
CA VAL A 362 0.25 -16.46 21.10
C VAL A 362 1.63 -17.08 20.84
N GLY A 363 2.71 -16.45 21.32
CA GLY A 363 4.10 -16.89 21.10
C GLY A 363 4.70 -16.49 19.76
N ARG A 364 3.98 -15.67 18.95
CA ARG A 364 4.44 -15.07 17.68
C ARG A 364 3.66 -13.80 17.38
N GLY A 365 4.22 -12.94 16.55
CA GLY A 365 3.61 -11.66 16.18
C GLY A 365 2.33 -11.79 15.33
N PRO A 366 1.45 -10.79 15.34
CA PRO A 366 0.27 -10.73 14.48
C PRO A 366 0.62 -10.35 13.05
N TYR A 367 -0.30 -10.69 12.13
CA TYR A 367 -0.45 -10.03 10.84
C TYR A 367 -1.53 -8.94 11.01
N MET A 368 -1.23 -7.67 10.70
CA MET A 368 -2.12 -6.54 10.98
C MET A 368 -3.02 -6.23 9.79
N TRP A 369 -4.33 -6.23 10.00
CA TRP A 369 -5.33 -5.65 9.09
C TRP A 369 -5.84 -4.36 9.72
N ILE A 370 -5.45 -3.23 9.19
CA ILE A 370 -5.80 -1.92 9.74
C ILE A 370 -6.95 -1.32 8.92
N ASN A 371 -8.10 -1.10 9.56
CA ASN A 371 -9.27 -0.48 8.94
C ASN A 371 -9.07 1.04 8.78
N TRP A 372 -8.04 1.43 8.07
CA TRP A 372 -7.67 2.79 7.71
C TRP A 372 -6.95 2.74 6.34
N PRO A 373 -7.22 3.68 5.44
CA PRO A 373 -8.16 4.82 5.48
C PRO A 373 -9.62 4.46 5.11
N CYS A 374 -10.15 3.34 5.59
CA CYS A 374 -11.52 2.89 5.34
C CYS A 374 -12.57 3.97 5.72
N SER A 375 -13.53 4.21 4.83
CA SER A 375 -14.56 5.24 4.99
C SER A 375 -15.99 4.70 5.03
N ASP A 376 -16.18 3.47 5.51
CA ASP A 376 -17.46 2.75 5.48
C ASP A 376 -18.64 3.54 6.09
N ASN A 377 -18.41 4.29 7.18
CA ASN A 377 -19.43 5.09 7.84
C ASN A 377 -19.70 6.44 7.17
N SER A 378 -18.81 6.89 6.27
CA SER A 378 -18.96 8.16 5.56
C SER A 378 -18.31 8.07 4.18
N LYS A 379 -18.90 7.28 3.30
CA LYS A 379 -18.33 6.84 2.01
C LYS A 379 -17.97 7.97 1.05
N SER A 380 -18.55 9.15 1.19
CA SER A 380 -18.21 10.34 0.42
C SER A 380 -17.09 11.16 1.02
N HIS A 381 -16.69 10.88 2.27
CA HIS A 381 -15.59 11.57 2.94
C HIS A 381 -14.26 10.89 2.59
N LEU A 382 -13.28 11.69 2.17
CA LEU A 382 -11.92 11.21 1.91
C LEU A 382 -11.10 11.25 3.19
N ILE A 383 -10.21 10.26 3.35
CA ILE A 383 -9.31 10.15 4.48
C ILE A 383 -7.88 10.15 3.94
N MET A 384 -7.28 11.34 3.91
CA MET A 384 -6.03 11.62 3.21
C MET A 384 -4.85 11.85 4.17
N GLY A 385 -4.93 11.33 5.39
CA GLY A 385 -3.88 11.48 6.41
C GLY A 385 -4.08 10.52 7.58
N GLY A 386 -3.36 10.76 8.70
CA GLY A 386 -3.45 9.93 9.90
C GLY A 386 -2.33 8.91 10.05
N TYR A 387 -1.17 9.13 9.43
CA TYR A 387 -0.06 8.18 9.39
C TYR A 387 0.38 7.70 10.78
N ASP A 388 0.83 8.61 11.64
CA ASP A 388 1.31 8.30 12.99
C ASP A 388 0.20 7.83 13.96
N THR A 389 -1.06 8.05 13.60
CA THR A 389 -2.21 7.61 14.41
C THR A 389 -2.51 6.12 14.22
N PHE A 390 -2.38 5.62 13.00
CA PHE A 390 -2.69 4.23 12.67
C PHE A 390 -1.45 3.34 12.53
N LEU A 391 -0.29 3.95 12.25
CA LEU A 391 1.01 3.29 12.10
C LEU A 391 1.99 3.95 13.09
N HIS A 392 2.00 3.47 14.34
CA HIS A 392 2.79 4.10 15.40
C HIS A 392 4.28 3.97 15.14
N PRO A 393 5.06 5.07 15.27
CA PRO A 393 6.52 5.00 15.20
C PRO A 393 7.12 4.13 16.30
N GLY A 394 8.25 3.49 16.02
CA GLY A 394 9.07 2.78 17.00
C GLY A 394 8.54 1.40 17.42
N VAL A 395 7.60 0.82 16.67
CA VAL A 395 7.14 -0.56 16.90
C VAL A 395 8.24 -1.53 16.50
N ASP A 396 8.46 -2.58 17.31
CA ASP A 396 9.43 -3.64 17.06
C ASP A 396 9.00 -4.49 15.84
N PRO A 397 9.72 -4.43 14.70
CA PRO A 397 9.34 -5.18 13.49
C PRO A 397 9.37 -6.69 13.68
N SER A 398 10.17 -7.21 14.59
CA SER A 398 10.27 -8.67 14.85
C SER A 398 8.95 -9.25 15.37
N LYS A 399 8.04 -8.41 15.83
CA LYS A 399 6.71 -8.76 16.33
C LYS A 399 5.59 -8.52 15.31
N ILE A 400 5.91 -8.29 14.04
CA ILE A 400 4.92 -8.04 12.98
C ILE A 400 5.18 -8.98 11.81
N GLN A 401 4.19 -9.79 11.42
CA GLN A 401 4.30 -10.69 10.26
C GLN A 401 3.83 -10.06 8.95
N GLY A 402 3.01 -9.03 9.03
CA GLY A 402 2.49 -8.33 7.86
C GLY A 402 1.61 -7.15 8.25
N ILE A 403 1.42 -6.22 7.32
CA ILE A 403 0.48 -5.11 7.44
C ILE A 403 -0.25 -4.93 6.12
N VAL A 404 -1.58 -5.06 6.16
CA VAL A 404 -2.47 -4.64 5.08
C VAL A 404 -3.44 -3.58 5.59
N LEU A 405 -3.61 -2.53 4.80
CA LEU A 405 -4.62 -1.52 5.07
C LEU A 405 -5.92 -1.88 4.36
N ASN A 406 -7.05 -1.64 5.01
CA ASN A 406 -8.36 -1.64 4.38
C ASN A 406 -8.69 -0.20 3.97
N PRO A 407 -8.69 0.12 2.66
CA PRO A 407 -8.77 1.51 2.20
C PRO A 407 -10.20 1.97 1.91
N MET A 408 -10.32 3.10 1.21
CA MET A 408 -11.60 3.66 0.76
C MET A 408 -12.10 2.99 -0.52
N GLN A 409 -13.40 3.15 -0.81
CA GLN A 409 -13.96 2.80 -2.12
C GLN A 409 -13.38 3.64 -3.28
N GLN A 410 -12.77 4.78 -2.99
CA GLN A 410 -12.02 5.61 -3.94
C GLN A 410 -10.59 5.07 -4.05
N SER A 411 -10.25 4.43 -5.15
CA SER A 411 -8.97 3.75 -5.36
C SER A 411 -7.79 4.73 -5.40
N GLU A 412 -7.91 5.82 -6.14
CA GLU A 412 -6.82 6.79 -6.30
C GLU A 412 -6.55 7.59 -5.01
N PRO A 413 -7.56 8.16 -4.31
CA PRO A 413 -7.34 8.77 -2.99
C PRO A 413 -6.77 7.81 -1.94
N SER A 414 -7.08 6.52 -2.03
CA SER A 414 -6.56 5.49 -1.12
C SER A 414 -5.04 5.35 -1.20
N LYS A 415 -4.42 5.72 -2.32
CA LYS A 415 -2.98 5.70 -2.49
C LYS A 415 -2.22 6.48 -1.41
N VAL A 416 -2.79 7.55 -0.85
CA VAL A 416 -2.14 8.30 0.24
C VAL A 416 -1.95 7.40 1.46
N GLY A 417 -2.98 6.70 1.93
CA GLY A 417 -2.85 5.76 3.04
C GLY A 417 -1.97 4.55 2.69
N ILE A 418 -2.13 4.00 1.48
CA ILE A 418 -1.35 2.85 0.99
C ILE A 418 0.15 3.21 0.90
N PHE A 419 0.50 4.43 0.46
CA PHE A 419 1.88 4.93 0.50
C PHE A 419 2.43 5.00 1.92
N GLY A 420 1.62 5.46 2.87
CA GLY A 420 1.97 5.45 4.29
C GLY A 420 2.36 4.05 4.77
N ASN A 421 1.56 3.03 4.46
CA ASN A 421 1.90 1.65 4.79
C ASN A 421 3.15 1.14 4.05
N ALA A 422 3.28 1.44 2.77
CA ALA A 422 4.44 1.01 1.99
C ALA A 422 5.75 1.52 2.62
N THR A 423 5.79 2.80 3.00
CA THR A 423 6.96 3.42 3.61
C THR A 423 7.21 2.93 5.03
N TYR A 424 6.16 2.81 5.84
CA TYR A 424 6.23 2.31 7.21
C TYR A 424 6.67 0.85 7.28
N SER A 425 6.05 -0.02 6.50
CA SER A 425 6.33 -1.46 6.54
C SER A 425 7.70 -1.83 5.98
N TRP A 426 8.27 -0.99 5.13
CA TRP A 426 9.61 -1.19 4.61
C TRP A 426 10.68 -0.78 5.63
N ASN A 427 10.53 0.40 6.25
CA ASN A 427 11.44 0.95 7.25
C ASN A 427 10.59 1.66 8.30
N ILE A 428 10.32 1.00 9.42
CA ILE A 428 9.42 1.51 10.46
C ILE A 428 9.90 2.86 10.97
N TRP A 429 9.03 3.85 10.91
CA TRP A 429 9.34 5.21 11.38
C TRP A 429 9.77 5.22 12.84
N ARG A 430 10.79 5.98 13.16
CA ARG A 430 11.33 6.13 14.51
C ARG A 430 10.66 7.25 15.29
N SER A 431 9.98 8.15 14.58
CA SER A 431 9.35 9.32 15.18
C SER A 431 8.14 9.81 14.39
N LYS A 432 7.29 10.61 15.04
CA LYS A 432 6.21 11.35 14.37
C LYS A 432 6.73 12.23 13.23
N SER A 433 7.91 12.84 13.40
CA SER A 433 8.50 13.69 12.35
C SER A 433 8.79 12.92 11.06
N GLU A 434 9.20 11.64 11.15
CA GLU A 434 9.39 10.79 9.96
C GLU A 434 8.06 10.46 9.28
N ALA A 435 7.00 10.21 10.06
CA ALA A 435 5.65 10.01 9.55
C ALA A 435 5.09 11.27 8.87
N ASP A 436 5.25 12.44 9.50
CA ASP A 436 4.83 13.73 8.96
C ASP A 436 5.55 14.05 7.64
N GLN A 437 6.85 13.79 7.56
CA GLN A 437 7.63 13.98 6.34
C GLN A 437 7.18 13.04 5.23
N ALA A 438 6.97 11.75 5.55
CA ALA A 438 6.45 10.78 4.58
C ALA A 438 5.07 11.20 4.05
N TRP A 439 4.19 11.73 4.89
CA TRP A 439 2.90 12.26 4.48
C TRP A 439 3.06 13.48 3.56
N GLN A 440 3.92 14.43 3.90
CA GLN A 440 4.14 15.63 3.07
C GLN A 440 4.67 15.28 1.69
N ASP A 441 5.59 14.33 1.61
CA ASP A 441 6.23 13.92 0.35
C ASP A 441 5.33 13.00 -0.49
N SER A 442 4.36 12.30 0.12
CA SER A 442 3.50 11.32 -0.56
C SER A 442 2.80 11.88 -1.79
N PHE A 443 2.42 13.15 -1.78
CA PHE A 443 1.53 13.72 -2.79
C PHE A 443 2.13 13.81 -4.19
N SER A 444 3.44 13.97 -4.34
CA SER A 444 4.10 13.90 -5.65
C SER A 444 4.14 12.47 -6.18
N PHE A 445 4.38 11.49 -5.32
CA PHE A 445 4.37 10.08 -5.68
C PHE A 445 2.96 9.57 -6.00
N VAL A 446 1.95 10.06 -5.28
CA VAL A 446 0.53 9.70 -5.51
C VAL A 446 -0.02 10.34 -6.79
N ASP A 447 0.27 11.63 -7.02
CA ASP A 447 -0.27 12.38 -8.17
C ASP A 447 0.39 11.98 -9.50
N HIS A 448 1.71 11.78 -9.53
CA HIS A 448 2.44 11.54 -10.78
C HIS A 448 3.67 10.62 -10.68
N ASN A 449 3.74 9.80 -9.65
CA ASN A 449 4.78 8.76 -9.44
C ASN A 449 6.22 9.30 -9.54
N SER A 450 6.48 10.47 -8.97
CA SER A 450 7.79 11.13 -8.99
C SER A 450 8.14 11.77 -7.64
N ALA A 451 9.42 11.85 -7.33
CA ALA A 451 9.94 12.58 -6.18
C ALA A 451 9.88 14.11 -6.34
N VAL A 452 9.72 14.61 -7.58
CA VAL A 452 9.74 16.05 -7.90
C VAL A 452 8.36 16.65 -7.75
N PRO A 453 8.11 17.55 -6.76
CA PRO A 453 6.79 18.13 -6.56
C PRO A 453 6.37 19.03 -7.72
N THR A 454 5.08 19.00 -8.05
CA THR A 454 4.45 19.87 -9.04
C THR A 454 3.45 20.83 -8.38
N ALA A 455 2.96 21.80 -9.15
CA ALA A 455 1.87 22.66 -8.69
C ALA A 455 0.59 21.84 -8.37
N ALA A 456 0.36 20.74 -9.09
CA ALA A 456 -0.76 19.84 -8.87
C ALA A 456 -0.60 19.07 -7.56
N SER A 457 0.53 18.40 -7.36
CA SER A 457 0.77 17.62 -6.12
C SER A 457 0.78 18.51 -4.87
N ASN A 458 1.33 19.72 -4.95
CA ASN A 458 1.26 20.70 -3.86
C ASN A 458 -0.18 21.15 -3.57
N ALA A 459 -1.01 21.31 -4.61
CA ALA A 459 -2.41 21.64 -4.45
C ALA A 459 -3.20 20.47 -3.84
N LEU A 460 -2.92 19.23 -4.25
CA LEU A 460 -3.52 18.04 -3.65
C LEU A 460 -3.19 17.94 -2.15
N ARG A 461 -1.91 18.15 -1.78
CA ARG A 461 -1.48 18.19 -0.38
C ARG A 461 -2.24 19.25 0.43
N GLU A 462 -2.39 20.48 -0.11
CA GLU A 462 -3.13 21.55 0.57
C GLU A 462 -4.60 21.16 0.81
N LEU A 463 -5.27 20.59 -0.19
CA LEU A 463 -6.64 20.12 -0.05
C LEU A 463 -6.76 18.98 0.97
N SER A 464 -5.80 18.09 1.00
CA SER A 464 -5.79 16.90 1.86
C SER A 464 -5.66 17.21 3.36
N LYS A 465 -5.13 18.38 3.73
CA LYS A 465 -5.14 18.88 5.12
C LYS A 465 -6.56 18.99 5.71
N HIS A 466 -7.57 19.07 4.87
CA HIS A 466 -8.97 19.26 5.24
C HIS A 466 -9.82 18.00 5.13
N THR A 467 -9.19 16.84 4.87
CA THR A 467 -9.84 15.53 4.70
C THR A 467 -8.98 14.45 5.35
N ILE A 468 -8.88 14.46 6.68
CA ILE A 468 -8.02 13.54 7.44
C ILE A 468 -8.83 12.67 8.40
N ASN A 469 -9.91 13.22 8.97
CA ASN A 469 -10.63 12.59 10.06
C ASN A 469 -11.45 11.39 9.56
N GLN A 470 -11.14 10.21 10.07
CA GLN A 470 -11.83 8.98 9.70
C GLN A 470 -13.28 8.92 10.21
N ASN A 471 -13.58 9.50 11.36
CA ASN A 471 -14.93 9.58 11.95
C ASN A 471 -15.71 8.25 11.96
N MET A 472 -15.02 7.13 12.18
CA MET A 472 -15.60 5.79 12.07
C MET A 472 -16.12 5.25 13.41
N ASP A 473 -15.44 5.58 14.49
CA ASP A 473 -15.76 5.11 15.84
C ASP A 473 -15.41 6.23 16.84
N SER A 474 -16.28 6.47 17.81
CA SER A 474 -16.04 7.45 18.89
C SER A 474 -14.80 7.14 19.73
N ARG A 475 -14.30 5.91 19.68
CA ARG A 475 -13.04 5.48 20.34
C ARG A 475 -11.80 5.78 19.51
N VAL A 476 -11.94 6.05 18.22
CA VAL A 476 -10.84 6.56 17.40
C VAL A 476 -10.66 8.03 17.77
N THR A 477 -9.47 8.40 18.17
CA THR A 477 -9.14 9.81 18.43
C THR A 477 -9.46 10.62 17.18
N ALA A 478 -10.32 11.63 17.34
CA ALA A 478 -10.64 12.53 16.24
C ALA A 478 -9.35 13.17 15.74
N LEU A 479 -9.00 12.89 14.49
CA LEU A 479 -7.83 13.48 13.86
C LEU A 479 -8.14 14.94 13.55
N GLN A 480 -7.17 15.80 13.86
CA GLN A 480 -7.34 17.22 13.64
C GLN A 480 -7.24 17.54 12.16
N GLU A 481 -8.35 17.97 11.57
CA GLU A 481 -8.40 18.53 10.22
C GLU A 481 -8.16 20.03 10.25
N SER A 482 -7.69 20.57 9.13
CA SER A 482 -7.55 22.03 8.97
C SER A 482 -6.74 22.68 10.11
N VAL A 483 -5.62 22.06 10.48
CA VAL A 483 -4.81 22.47 11.67
C VAL A 483 -4.54 23.99 11.67
N ASP A 484 -4.29 24.56 10.48
CA ASP A 484 -4.00 25.97 10.33
C ASP A 484 -5.26 26.87 10.45
N LEU A 485 -6.44 26.32 10.15
CA LEU A 485 -7.71 27.06 10.08
C LEU A 485 -8.59 26.86 11.33
N ALA A 486 -8.54 25.67 11.94
CA ALA A 486 -9.43 25.30 13.04
C ALA A 486 -9.36 26.24 14.26
N PRO A 487 -8.17 26.71 14.72
CA PRO A 487 -8.07 27.66 15.82
C PRO A 487 -8.73 29.01 15.51
N ALA A 488 -8.49 29.54 14.30
CA ALA A 488 -9.07 30.80 13.85
C ALA A 488 -10.61 30.72 13.74
N LEU A 489 -11.13 29.61 13.22
CA LEU A 489 -12.58 29.35 13.18
C LEU A 489 -13.20 29.27 14.57
N THR A 490 -12.53 28.62 15.52
CA THR A 490 -12.99 28.49 16.89
C THR A 490 -13.06 29.85 17.57
N ALA A 491 -11.99 30.64 17.45
CA ALA A 491 -11.93 32.00 18.01
C ALA A 491 -13.00 32.92 17.39
N ALA A 492 -13.17 32.86 16.06
CA ALA A 492 -14.19 33.66 15.37
C ALA A 492 -15.63 33.27 15.78
N LYS A 493 -15.91 31.97 15.98
CA LYS A 493 -17.21 31.49 16.48
C LYS A 493 -17.51 32.01 17.88
N ALA A 494 -16.52 32.02 18.78
CA ALA A 494 -16.70 32.56 20.12
C ALA A 494 -17.02 34.05 20.08
N LYS A 495 -16.25 34.84 19.33
CA LYS A 495 -16.49 36.29 19.14
C LYS A 495 -17.80 36.61 18.45
N LEU A 496 -18.26 35.74 17.55
CA LEU A 496 -19.57 35.89 16.92
C LEU A 496 -20.70 35.66 17.93
N ALA A 497 -20.53 34.70 18.83
CA ALA A 497 -21.54 34.36 19.85
C ALA A 497 -21.71 35.48 20.89
N ASP A 498 -20.65 36.19 21.24
CA ASP A 498 -20.68 37.30 22.20
C ASP A 498 -20.83 38.69 21.53
N GLY A 499 -20.93 38.73 20.19
CA GLY A 499 -21.13 39.97 19.44
C GLY A 499 -19.90 40.85 19.28
N THR A 500 -18.70 40.34 19.60
CA THR A 500 -17.44 41.12 19.57
C THR A 500 -16.62 40.91 18.30
N ILE A 501 -17.10 40.12 17.33
CA ILE A 501 -16.40 39.81 16.10
C ILE A 501 -16.16 41.05 15.23
N THR A 502 -14.94 41.18 14.71
CA THR A 502 -14.54 42.26 13.81
C THR A 502 -14.08 41.72 12.44
N ALA A 503 -13.94 42.61 11.47
CA ALA A 503 -13.41 42.25 10.15
C ALA A 503 -11.95 41.73 10.25
N HIS A 504 -11.18 42.20 11.22
CA HIS A 504 -9.81 41.76 11.48
C HIS A 504 -9.75 40.28 11.88
N ASP A 505 -10.68 39.85 12.74
CA ASP A 505 -10.76 38.45 13.20
C ASP A 505 -11.03 37.45 12.07
N LEU A 506 -11.51 37.92 10.93
CA LEU A 506 -11.79 37.11 9.75
C LEU A 506 -10.64 37.10 8.73
N THR A 507 -9.55 37.85 8.96
CA THR A 507 -8.48 38.02 7.97
C THR A 507 -7.80 36.70 7.64
N ASP A 508 -7.37 35.94 8.65
CA ASP A 508 -6.68 34.65 8.46
C ASP A 508 -7.61 33.59 7.89
N ILE A 509 -8.87 33.60 8.31
CA ILE A 509 -9.90 32.70 7.76
C ILE A 509 -10.12 32.95 6.26
N LYS A 510 -10.23 34.23 5.88
CA LYS A 510 -10.34 34.61 4.44
C LYS A 510 -9.12 34.19 3.64
N ALA A 511 -7.91 34.41 4.17
CA ALA A 511 -6.66 34.00 3.54
C ALA A 511 -6.61 32.48 3.34
N ALA A 512 -7.00 31.68 4.34
CA ALA A 512 -7.07 30.23 4.23
C ALA A 512 -8.06 29.78 3.15
N PHE A 513 -9.26 30.37 3.09
CA PHE A 513 -10.21 30.05 2.01
C PHE A 513 -9.73 30.46 0.62
N VAL A 514 -8.99 31.55 0.50
CA VAL A 514 -8.35 31.94 -0.78
C VAL A 514 -7.31 30.89 -1.19
N THR A 515 -6.52 30.41 -0.24
CA THR A 515 -5.52 29.35 -0.48
C THR A 515 -6.20 28.05 -0.95
N LEU A 516 -7.25 27.61 -0.26
CA LEU A 516 -8.04 26.44 -0.65
C LEU A 516 -8.66 26.59 -2.05
N GLN A 517 -9.25 27.74 -2.34
CA GLN A 517 -9.83 27.99 -3.65
C GLN A 517 -8.78 27.94 -4.76
N LYS A 518 -7.59 28.50 -4.50
CA LYS A 518 -6.45 28.44 -5.43
C LYS A 518 -5.99 27.00 -5.63
N ALA A 519 -5.84 26.24 -4.55
CA ALA A 519 -5.47 24.83 -4.62
C ALA A 519 -6.50 24.02 -5.42
N ALA A 520 -7.79 24.17 -5.13
CA ALA A 520 -8.85 23.49 -5.86
C ALA A 520 -8.85 23.83 -7.36
N LYS A 521 -8.68 25.10 -7.72
CA LYS A 521 -8.56 25.52 -9.13
C LYS A 521 -7.33 24.93 -9.81
N THR A 522 -6.20 24.93 -9.10
CA THR A 522 -4.93 24.38 -9.64
C THR A 522 -5.04 22.88 -9.86
N TYR A 523 -5.54 22.15 -8.86
CA TYR A 523 -5.67 20.71 -8.97
C TYR A 523 -6.66 20.30 -10.06
N ARG A 524 -7.82 20.95 -10.11
CA ARG A 524 -8.80 20.74 -11.20
C ARG A 524 -8.23 20.95 -12.60
N ALA A 525 -7.28 21.86 -12.75
CA ALA A 525 -6.70 22.20 -14.06
C ALA A 525 -5.47 21.34 -14.42
N LYS A 526 -4.75 20.79 -13.45
CA LYS A 526 -3.42 20.20 -13.65
C LYS A 526 -3.20 18.85 -12.94
N GLY A 527 -4.13 18.42 -12.09
CA GLY A 527 -4.02 17.18 -11.32
C GLY A 527 -4.21 15.96 -12.19
N ASP A 528 -3.84 14.80 -11.64
CA ASP A 528 -4.01 13.51 -12.28
C ASP A 528 -5.49 13.27 -12.66
N ALA A 529 -5.72 12.81 -13.88
CA ALA A 529 -7.07 12.64 -14.42
C ALA A 529 -7.85 11.49 -13.75
N LYS A 530 -7.16 10.44 -13.31
CA LYS A 530 -7.79 9.31 -12.61
C LYS A 530 -8.20 9.73 -11.20
N MET A 531 -7.32 10.43 -10.48
CA MET A 531 -7.61 11.00 -9.17
C MET A 531 -8.80 11.95 -9.24
N LEU A 532 -8.82 12.88 -10.20
CA LEU A 532 -9.93 13.81 -10.42
C LEU A 532 -11.22 13.06 -10.76
N GLY A 533 -11.14 12.03 -11.60
CA GLY A 533 -12.27 11.18 -11.96
C GLY A 533 -12.84 10.43 -10.77
N ASP A 534 -11.98 9.90 -9.91
CA ASP A 534 -12.37 9.10 -8.76
C ASP A 534 -12.97 9.96 -7.64
N ILE A 535 -12.38 11.12 -7.36
CA ILE A 535 -12.94 12.11 -6.42
C ILE A 535 -14.31 12.64 -6.90
N GLY A 536 -14.46 12.80 -8.21
CA GLY A 536 -15.69 13.33 -8.84
C GLY A 536 -16.82 12.32 -9.04
N LYS A 537 -16.57 11.01 -8.82
CA LYS A 537 -17.60 9.97 -8.95
C LYS A 537 -18.73 10.22 -7.93
N ASP A 538 -19.98 10.20 -8.42
CA ASP A 538 -21.14 10.17 -7.53
C ASP A 538 -21.42 8.73 -7.07
N TYR A 539 -20.88 8.39 -5.90
CA TYR A 539 -21.08 7.06 -5.29
C TYR A 539 -22.48 6.86 -4.67
N THR A 540 -23.37 7.84 -4.80
CA THR A 540 -24.75 7.70 -4.32
C THR A 540 -25.69 7.04 -5.34
N GLY A 541 -25.18 6.69 -6.52
CA GLY A 541 -25.97 6.11 -7.62
C GLY A 541 -26.86 7.13 -8.36
N ARG A 542 -26.64 8.43 -8.10
CA ARG A 542 -27.33 9.51 -8.84
C ARG A 542 -26.43 9.99 -9.95
N THR A 543 -26.88 9.86 -11.19
CA THR A 543 -26.21 10.47 -12.34
C THR A 543 -26.10 11.99 -12.14
N PRO A 544 -24.94 12.63 -12.32
CA PRO A 544 -24.85 14.08 -12.25
C PRO A 544 -25.74 14.70 -13.32
N THR A 545 -26.87 15.23 -12.93
CA THR A 545 -27.64 16.08 -13.84
C THR A 545 -26.87 17.37 -14.04
N SER A 546 -26.49 17.64 -15.27
CA SER A 546 -25.88 18.90 -15.70
C SER A 546 -26.75 20.07 -15.26
N ARG A 547 -26.43 20.71 -14.15
CA ARG A 547 -27.02 21.99 -13.79
C ARG A 547 -26.36 23.09 -14.60
N SER A 548 -27.05 23.52 -15.66
CA SER A 548 -26.79 24.84 -16.24
C SER A 548 -27.14 25.91 -15.19
N PRO A 549 -26.38 27.02 -15.11
CA PRO A 549 -26.69 28.11 -14.19
C PRO A 549 -27.89 28.86 -14.74
N ARG A 550 -29.07 28.57 -14.22
CA ARG A 550 -30.23 29.48 -14.37
C ARG A 550 -30.24 30.40 -13.16
N GLY A 551 -29.96 31.67 -13.42
CA GLY A 551 -30.34 32.72 -12.51
C GLY A 551 -31.85 32.78 -12.39
N SER A 552 -32.38 32.84 -11.18
CA SER A 552 -33.67 33.46 -10.88
C SER A 552 -33.64 33.92 -9.43
N THR A 553 -33.67 35.23 -9.28
CA THR A 553 -34.15 35.92 -8.09
C THR A 553 -35.62 35.63 -7.94
N ALA A 554 -36.05 34.97 -6.86
CA ALA A 554 -37.42 34.96 -6.42
C ALA A 554 -37.49 34.86 -4.89
N GLY A 555 -38.29 35.74 -4.32
CA GLY A 555 -38.34 36.14 -2.93
C GLY A 555 -38.59 35.05 -1.90
N MET A 556 -37.92 35.19 -0.79
CA MET A 556 -38.20 34.48 0.46
C MET A 556 -39.39 35.10 1.17
N THR A 557 -40.45 34.31 1.34
CA THR A 557 -41.51 34.56 2.33
C THR A 557 -41.25 33.63 3.53
N PRO A 558 -41.30 34.12 4.78
CA PRO A 558 -41.06 33.25 5.94
C PRO A 558 -42.32 32.43 6.30
N PRO A 559 -42.14 31.19 6.83
CA PRO A 559 -43.27 30.39 7.26
C PRO A 559 -43.81 30.84 8.63
N ARG A 560 -45.14 30.90 8.74
CA ARG A 560 -45.88 31.19 9.97
C ARG A 560 -45.76 30.05 11.01
N PRO A 561 -45.79 30.37 12.32
CA PRO A 561 -45.74 29.36 13.38
C PRO A 561 -47.07 28.63 13.52
N ARG A 562 -47.02 27.31 13.71
CA ARG A 562 -48.18 26.49 14.11
C ARG A 562 -48.24 26.41 15.63
N SER A 563 -49.42 26.74 16.17
CA SER A 563 -49.79 26.58 17.57
C SER A 563 -50.08 25.11 17.94
N PRO A 564 -49.95 24.75 19.23
CA PRO A 564 -50.12 23.36 19.69
C PRO A 564 -51.60 23.07 20.01
N THR A 565 -52.09 21.90 19.61
CA THR A 565 -53.31 21.31 20.17
C THR A 565 -52.99 20.00 20.88
N SER A 566 -53.26 20.03 22.17
CA SER A 566 -53.37 18.89 23.07
C SER A 566 -54.49 17.92 22.67
N ARG A 567 -54.27 16.60 22.83
CA ARG A 567 -55.25 15.71 23.47
C ARG A 567 -54.66 14.37 23.89
N VAL A 568 -54.92 14.13 25.14
CA VAL A 568 -54.82 12.92 25.94
C VAL A 568 -55.77 11.83 25.46
N SER A 569 -55.35 10.56 25.49
CA SER A 569 -56.04 9.49 26.24
C SER A 569 -55.47 8.10 25.97
N ARG A 570 -55.27 7.40 27.06
CA ARG A 570 -55.07 5.95 27.23
C ARG A 570 -56.44 5.22 27.20
N PRO A 571 -56.57 3.90 27.42
CA PRO A 571 -55.73 2.73 27.17
C PRO A 571 -56.55 1.54 26.60
N ARG A 572 -55.86 0.54 26.01
CA ARG A 572 -55.99 -0.88 26.36
C ARG A 572 -54.93 -1.72 25.69
#